data_7330a2e8953c8c381376d58f41aa3d68
#
_entry.id   7330a2e8953c8c381376d58f41aa3d68
#
_cell.length_a   1.000
_cell.length_b   1.000
_cell.length_c   1.000
_cell.angle_alpha   90.00
_cell.angle_beta   90.00
_cell.angle_gamma   90.00
#
_symmetry.space_group_name_H-M   'P 1'
#
loop_
_entity.id
_entity.type
_entity.pdbx_description
1 polymer ?
#
loop_
_entity_poly.entity_id
_entity_poly.type
_entity_poly.pdbx_seq_one_letter_code
_entity_poly.pdbx_strand_id
1 'polypeptide(L)'
;MNFLFDKYNHFNLANIVTFFNIASGLFAIYFLTHHQFFAAALFAWLAGGFDIFDGKIARKYNLSTQFGIQLDSFADFLSFVILPAMFIYFAVIDTKEEFLNMPLVIFTFIYYVISGLRRLIQFNINADEGKVEKYFTGVPTPLGAILLWIVYLIFLTGFISETFVLFMMIIIGYLLNSKVKIPHL
;
A
#
# COMPACT_ATOMS: atom_id res chain seq x y z
N MET A 1 -4.12 16.87 -31.02
CA MET A 1 -4.46 16.63 -29.58
C MET A 1 -3.29 15.84 -28.99
N ASN A 2 -2.68 16.33 -27.90
CA ASN A 2 -1.50 15.65 -27.37
C ASN A 2 -1.90 14.29 -26.80
N PHE A 3 -1.31 13.22 -27.29
CA PHE A 3 -1.50 11.82 -26.87
C PHE A 3 -1.57 11.65 -25.34
N LEU A 4 -0.70 12.34 -24.60
CA LEU A 4 -0.63 12.29 -23.13
C LEU A 4 -1.83 12.92 -22.40
N PHE A 5 -2.55 13.82 -23.04
CA PHE A 5 -3.69 14.53 -22.47
C PHE A 5 -5.02 14.10 -23.09
N ASP A 6 -5.04 12.99 -23.80
CA ASP A 6 -6.27 12.37 -24.30
C ASP A 6 -6.85 11.47 -23.21
N LYS A 7 -8.05 11.82 -22.73
CA LYS A 7 -8.76 11.08 -21.68
C LYS A 7 -9.03 9.62 -22.06
N TYR A 8 -9.30 9.36 -23.33
CA TYR A 8 -9.64 8.00 -23.79
C TYR A 8 -8.42 7.13 -24.08
N ASN A 9 -7.22 7.71 -24.01
CA ASN A 9 -5.99 6.96 -24.14
C ASN A 9 -5.63 6.28 -22.81
N HIS A 10 -5.48 4.96 -22.82
CA HIS A 10 -5.05 4.20 -21.64
C HIS A 10 -3.62 4.52 -21.21
N PHE A 11 -2.79 5.12 -22.06
CA PHE A 11 -1.45 5.63 -21.77
C PHE A 11 -1.45 7.16 -21.61
N ASN A 12 -2.52 7.75 -21.06
CA ASN A 12 -2.49 9.16 -20.71
C ASN A 12 -1.50 9.44 -19.56
N LEU A 13 -1.19 10.71 -19.34
CA LEU A 13 -0.15 11.12 -18.40
C LEU A 13 -0.39 10.59 -16.98
N ALA A 14 -1.64 10.57 -16.49
CA ALA A 14 -1.97 10.05 -15.18
C ALA A 14 -1.65 8.55 -15.08
N ASN A 15 -2.17 7.76 -16.03
CA ASN A 15 -1.96 6.30 -16.05
C ASN A 15 -0.47 5.92 -16.23
N ILE A 16 0.33 6.72 -16.97
CA ILE A 16 1.77 6.52 -17.07
C ILE A 16 2.43 6.68 -15.69
N VAL A 17 2.03 7.67 -14.90
CA VAL A 17 2.57 7.84 -13.53
C VAL A 17 2.16 6.68 -12.64
N THR A 18 0.93 6.17 -12.77
CA THR A 18 0.51 4.95 -12.07
C THR A 18 1.32 3.72 -12.49
N PHE A 19 1.70 3.59 -13.79
CA PHE A 19 2.62 2.54 -14.21
C PHE A 19 4.01 2.69 -13.58
N PHE A 20 4.51 3.91 -13.36
CA PHE A 20 5.75 4.12 -12.61
C PHE A 20 5.61 3.77 -11.12
N ASN A 21 4.43 4.00 -10.50
CA ASN A 21 4.13 3.49 -9.16
C ASN A 21 4.28 1.96 -9.14
N ILE A 22 3.58 1.23 -10.01
CA ILE A 22 3.65 -0.23 -10.11
C ILE A 22 5.09 -0.71 -10.35
N ALA A 23 5.80 -0.11 -11.32
CA ALA A 23 7.18 -0.47 -11.62
C ALA A 23 8.09 -0.28 -10.41
N SER A 24 7.95 0.83 -9.68
CA SER A 24 8.70 1.09 -8.44
C SER A 24 8.37 0.07 -7.37
N GLY A 25 7.10 -0.29 -7.18
CA GLY A 25 6.68 -1.35 -6.27
C GLY A 25 7.31 -2.70 -6.60
N LEU A 26 7.36 -3.07 -7.88
CA LEU A 26 7.99 -4.31 -8.35
C LEU A 26 9.52 -4.29 -8.15
N PHE A 27 10.19 -3.16 -8.40
CA PHE A 27 11.61 -3.01 -8.08
C PHE A 27 11.87 -3.12 -6.58
N ALA A 28 11.02 -2.54 -5.74
CA ALA A 28 11.13 -2.70 -4.30
C ALA A 28 11.04 -4.19 -3.88
N ILE A 29 10.10 -4.95 -4.43
CA ILE A 29 9.98 -6.39 -4.20
C ILE A 29 11.24 -7.13 -4.67
N TYR A 30 11.75 -6.81 -5.86
CA TYR A 30 12.99 -7.39 -6.36
C TYR A 30 14.16 -7.17 -5.37
N PHE A 31 14.34 -5.95 -4.86
CA PHE A 31 15.38 -5.65 -3.89
C PHE A 31 15.15 -6.34 -2.53
N LEU A 32 13.88 -6.52 -2.10
CA LEU A 32 13.57 -7.30 -0.89
C LEU A 32 14.03 -8.74 -1.00
N THR A 33 13.75 -9.41 -2.13
CA THR A 33 14.17 -10.81 -2.33
C THR A 33 15.68 -10.99 -2.42
N HIS A 34 16.43 -9.89 -2.62
CA HIS A 34 17.90 -9.88 -2.60
C HIS A 34 18.46 -9.30 -1.27
N HIS A 35 17.63 -9.14 -0.24
CA HIS A 35 17.99 -8.58 1.08
C HIS A 35 18.63 -7.16 1.00
N GLN A 36 18.34 -6.42 -0.06
CA GLN A 36 18.78 -5.03 -0.24
C GLN A 36 17.74 -4.06 0.32
N PHE A 37 17.56 -4.06 1.64
CA PHE A 37 16.45 -3.36 2.32
C PHE A 37 16.46 -1.85 2.11
N PHE A 38 17.64 -1.22 2.03
CA PHE A 38 17.72 0.22 1.77
C PHE A 38 17.20 0.58 0.37
N ALA A 39 17.62 -0.15 -0.66
CA ALA A 39 17.12 0.06 -2.02
C ALA A 39 15.62 -0.23 -2.12
N ALA A 40 15.15 -1.32 -1.48
CA ALA A 40 13.74 -1.66 -1.39
C ALA A 40 12.92 -0.51 -0.76
N ALA A 41 13.40 0.07 0.33
CA ALA A 41 12.77 1.20 1.00
C ALA A 41 12.69 2.43 0.08
N LEU A 42 13.76 2.79 -0.62
CA LEU A 42 13.76 3.90 -1.58
C LEU A 42 12.69 3.71 -2.67
N PHE A 43 12.63 2.53 -3.28
CA PHE A 43 11.64 2.24 -4.32
C PHE A 43 10.21 2.16 -3.76
N ALA A 44 10.00 1.70 -2.53
CA ALA A 44 8.70 1.76 -1.86
C ALA A 44 8.23 3.20 -1.64
N TRP A 45 9.12 4.10 -1.22
CA TRP A 45 8.79 5.52 -1.05
C TRP A 45 8.56 6.22 -2.39
N LEU A 46 9.30 5.85 -3.44
CA LEU A 46 9.05 6.33 -4.81
C LEU A 46 7.67 5.89 -5.30
N ALA A 47 7.26 4.64 -5.07
CA ALA A 47 5.93 4.15 -5.43
C ALA A 47 4.83 4.99 -4.77
N GLY A 48 4.92 5.24 -3.44
CA GLY A 48 3.98 6.10 -2.74
C GLY A 48 4.00 7.56 -3.21
N GLY A 49 5.17 8.06 -3.65
CA GLY A 49 5.28 9.38 -4.28
C GLY A 49 4.53 9.46 -5.60
N PHE A 50 4.72 8.49 -6.49
CA PHE A 50 4.01 8.43 -7.77
C PHE A 50 2.50 8.33 -7.60
N ASP A 51 2.02 7.60 -6.62
CA ASP A 51 0.62 7.51 -6.24
C ASP A 51 -0.02 8.89 -5.92
N ILE A 52 0.68 9.71 -5.13
CA ILE A 52 0.22 11.08 -4.85
C ILE A 52 0.18 11.93 -6.13
N PHE A 53 1.13 11.72 -7.06
CA PHE A 53 1.23 12.52 -8.28
C PHE A 53 0.18 12.13 -9.32
N ASP A 54 -0.11 10.83 -9.53
CA ASP A 54 -1.06 10.41 -10.57
C ASP A 54 -2.47 10.89 -10.26
N GLY A 55 -2.94 10.79 -9.01
CA GLY A 55 -4.22 11.33 -8.60
C GLY A 55 -4.31 12.87 -8.75
N LYS A 56 -3.22 13.61 -8.47
CA LYS A 56 -3.18 15.06 -8.71
C LYS A 56 -3.24 15.39 -10.21
N ILE A 57 -2.50 14.66 -11.03
CA ILE A 57 -2.49 14.83 -12.49
C ILE A 57 -3.87 14.50 -13.08
N ALA A 58 -4.46 13.36 -12.69
CA ALA A 58 -5.77 12.94 -13.16
C ALA A 58 -6.84 14.01 -12.90
N ARG A 59 -6.86 14.59 -11.69
CA ARG A 59 -7.79 15.68 -11.34
C ARG A 59 -7.49 16.97 -12.08
N LYS A 60 -6.22 17.39 -12.14
CA LYS A 60 -5.81 18.67 -12.76
C LYS A 60 -6.14 18.74 -14.25
N TYR A 61 -5.95 17.63 -14.96
CA TYR A 61 -6.11 17.57 -16.42
C TYR A 61 -7.37 16.85 -16.87
N ASN A 62 -8.29 16.51 -15.95
CA ASN A 62 -9.54 15.78 -16.23
C ASN A 62 -9.32 14.44 -16.97
N LEU A 63 -8.28 13.69 -16.56
CA LEU A 63 -7.89 12.42 -17.17
C LEU A 63 -8.48 11.19 -16.45
N SER A 64 -9.34 11.40 -15.45
CA SER A 64 -9.97 10.31 -14.70
C SER A 64 -10.87 9.46 -15.61
N THR A 65 -10.64 8.14 -15.62
CA THR A 65 -11.40 7.15 -16.39
C THR A 65 -11.63 5.91 -15.53
N GLN A 66 -12.59 5.05 -15.91
CA GLN A 66 -12.81 3.76 -15.23
C GLN A 66 -11.55 2.88 -15.28
N PHE A 67 -10.81 2.88 -16.40
CA PHE A 67 -9.54 2.18 -16.50
C PHE A 67 -8.51 2.72 -15.51
N GLY A 68 -8.37 4.05 -15.42
CA GLY A 68 -7.43 4.70 -14.48
C GLY A 68 -7.75 4.39 -13.03
N ILE A 69 -9.04 4.41 -12.64
CA ILE A 69 -9.49 4.06 -11.27
C ILE A 69 -9.14 2.62 -10.91
N GLN A 70 -9.33 1.67 -11.86
CA GLN A 70 -8.96 0.28 -11.61
C GLN A 70 -7.43 0.09 -11.55
N LEU A 71 -6.70 0.74 -12.45
CA LEU A 71 -5.23 0.69 -12.47
C LEU A 71 -4.63 1.22 -11.17
N ASP A 72 -5.13 2.36 -10.67
CA ASP A 72 -4.79 2.98 -9.39
C ASP A 72 -5.04 2.01 -8.21
N SER A 73 -6.21 1.37 -8.19
CA SER A 73 -6.54 0.39 -7.13
C SER A 73 -5.60 -0.82 -7.10
N PHE A 74 -5.13 -1.28 -8.28
CA PHE A 74 -4.12 -2.35 -8.34
C PHE A 74 -2.74 -1.85 -7.91
N ALA A 75 -2.38 -0.62 -8.27
CA ALA A 75 -1.15 0.03 -7.81
C ALA A 75 -1.16 0.20 -6.29
N ASP A 76 -2.26 0.69 -5.71
CA ASP A 76 -2.48 0.81 -4.27
C ASP A 76 -2.34 -0.53 -3.54
N PHE A 77 -2.96 -1.58 -4.08
CA PHE A 77 -2.86 -2.91 -3.51
C PHE A 77 -1.41 -3.41 -3.47
N LEU A 78 -0.67 -3.20 -4.56
CA LEU A 78 0.74 -3.57 -4.62
C LEU A 78 1.58 -2.74 -3.64
N SER A 79 1.45 -1.41 -3.66
CA SER A 79 2.36 -0.47 -3.00
C SER A 79 2.07 -0.26 -1.52
N PHE A 80 0.79 -0.35 -1.10
CA PHE A 80 0.39 -0.08 0.28
C PHE A 80 -0.11 -1.31 1.05
N VAL A 81 -0.27 -2.46 0.38
CA VAL A 81 -0.69 -3.70 1.06
C VAL A 81 0.37 -4.78 0.90
N ILE A 82 0.65 -5.23 -0.33
CA ILE A 82 1.59 -6.33 -0.57
C ILE A 82 3.01 -5.94 -0.17
N LEU A 83 3.51 -4.83 -0.68
CA LEU A 83 4.90 -4.42 -0.48
C LEU A 83 5.26 -4.17 1.00
N PRO A 84 4.46 -3.44 1.83
CA PRO A 84 4.76 -3.31 3.25
C PRO A 84 4.71 -4.65 4.00
N ALA A 85 3.78 -5.55 3.65
CA ALA A 85 3.72 -6.88 4.24
C ALA A 85 4.97 -7.70 3.89
N MET A 86 5.39 -7.70 2.62
CA MET A 86 6.63 -8.36 2.20
C MET A 86 7.86 -7.74 2.85
N PHE A 87 7.87 -6.41 3.03
CA PHE A 87 8.97 -5.73 3.70
C PHE A 87 9.14 -6.23 5.14
N ILE A 88 8.04 -6.31 5.90
CA ILE A 88 8.07 -6.89 7.26
C ILE A 88 8.56 -8.34 7.22
N TYR A 89 8.08 -9.16 6.27
CA TYR A 89 8.53 -10.54 6.16
C TYR A 89 10.05 -10.62 5.95
N PHE A 90 10.59 -10.00 4.91
CA PHE A 90 11.99 -10.11 4.57
C PHE A 90 12.95 -9.40 5.53
N ALA A 91 12.56 -8.23 6.05
CA ALA A 91 13.44 -7.41 6.90
C ALA A 91 13.37 -7.76 8.40
N VAL A 92 12.31 -8.44 8.85
CA VAL A 92 12.11 -8.76 10.27
C VAL A 92 12.15 -10.27 10.51
N ILE A 93 11.45 -11.05 9.67
CA ILE A 93 11.23 -12.47 9.92
C ILE A 93 12.33 -13.33 9.28
N ASP A 94 12.57 -13.14 7.99
CA ASP A 94 13.50 -13.96 7.19
C ASP A 94 14.99 -13.73 7.55
N THR A 95 15.29 -12.68 8.31
CA THR A 95 16.65 -12.41 8.82
C THR A 95 17.06 -13.29 9.99
N LYS A 96 16.16 -14.12 10.51
CA LYS A 96 16.43 -15.00 11.67
C LYS A 96 16.53 -16.46 11.24
N GLU A 97 17.56 -17.17 11.75
CA GLU A 97 17.77 -18.59 11.48
C GLU A 97 16.72 -19.48 12.16
N GLU A 98 16.22 -19.06 13.32
CA GLU A 98 15.17 -19.77 14.07
C GLU A 98 13.95 -18.88 14.24
N PHE A 99 12.89 -19.12 13.47
CA PHE A 99 11.61 -18.47 13.70
C PHE A 99 10.63 -19.40 14.41
N LEU A 100 10.16 -18.93 15.56
CA LEU A 100 9.41 -19.73 16.52
C LEU A 100 8.02 -20.20 16.08
N ASN A 101 7.36 -19.53 15.13
CA ASN A 101 5.98 -19.85 14.81
C ASN A 101 5.58 -19.49 13.38
N MET A 102 6.02 -20.32 12.43
CA MET A 102 5.71 -20.12 11.01
C MET A 102 4.19 -20.06 10.73
N PRO A 103 3.30 -20.88 11.35
CA PRO A 103 1.85 -20.71 11.22
C PRO A 103 1.35 -19.32 11.58
N LEU A 104 1.90 -18.69 12.63
CA LEU A 104 1.52 -17.33 13.01
C LEU A 104 1.96 -16.31 11.95
N VAL A 105 3.16 -16.47 11.39
CA VAL A 105 3.66 -15.61 10.30
C VAL A 105 2.71 -15.68 9.10
N ILE A 106 2.42 -16.88 8.64
CA ILE A 106 1.56 -17.12 7.48
C ILE A 106 0.16 -16.54 7.74
N PHE A 107 -0.42 -16.81 8.90
CA PHE A 107 -1.72 -16.28 9.29
C PHE A 107 -1.73 -14.75 9.28
N THR A 108 -0.74 -14.11 9.90
CA THR A 108 -0.64 -12.66 10.01
C THR A 108 -0.50 -12.01 8.63
N PHE A 109 0.35 -12.58 7.77
CA PHE A 109 0.52 -12.10 6.42
C PHE A 109 -0.78 -12.17 5.60
N ILE A 110 -1.42 -13.33 5.57
CA ILE A 110 -2.69 -13.54 4.85
C ILE A 110 -3.78 -12.62 5.39
N TYR A 111 -3.90 -12.52 6.72
CA TYR A 111 -4.89 -11.67 7.36
C TYR A 111 -4.71 -10.19 6.97
N TYR A 112 -3.48 -9.67 7.03
CA TYR A 112 -3.20 -8.28 6.66
C TYR A 112 -3.51 -8.01 5.18
N VAL A 113 -3.07 -8.89 4.28
CA VAL A 113 -3.28 -8.75 2.84
C VAL A 113 -4.77 -8.78 2.48
N ILE A 114 -5.53 -9.73 3.05
CA ILE A 114 -6.99 -9.81 2.85
C ILE A 114 -7.68 -8.56 3.43
N SER A 115 -7.24 -8.08 4.59
CA SER A 115 -7.77 -6.87 5.22
C SER A 115 -7.56 -5.63 4.34
N GLY A 116 -6.38 -5.48 3.76
CA GLY A 116 -6.06 -4.38 2.85
C GLY A 116 -6.85 -4.46 1.54
N LEU A 117 -6.94 -5.63 0.93
CA LEU A 117 -7.74 -5.86 -0.28
C LEU A 117 -9.22 -5.52 -0.04
N ARG A 118 -9.80 -6.03 1.06
CA ARG A 118 -11.18 -5.71 1.43
C ARG A 118 -11.38 -4.21 1.60
N ARG A 119 -10.41 -3.52 2.20
CA ARG A 119 -10.47 -2.07 2.40
C ARG A 119 -10.53 -1.31 1.07
N LEU A 120 -9.68 -1.67 0.10
CA LEU A 120 -9.68 -1.06 -1.23
C LEU A 120 -10.98 -1.30 -1.99
N ILE A 121 -11.51 -2.53 -1.96
CA ILE A 121 -12.79 -2.87 -2.57
C ILE A 121 -13.92 -2.03 -1.97
N GLN A 122 -13.98 -1.92 -0.64
CA GLN A 122 -15.01 -1.13 0.04
C GLN A 122 -14.91 0.36 -0.30
N PHE A 123 -13.69 0.88 -0.43
CA PHE A 123 -13.46 2.27 -0.85
C PHE A 123 -14.00 2.52 -2.27
N ASN A 124 -13.72 1.61 -3.22
CA ASN A 124 -14.19 1.73 -4.60
C ASN A 124 -15.71 1.66 -4.72
N ILE A 125 -16.35 0.74 -3.98
CA ILE A 125 -17.82 0.64 -3.96
C ILE A 125 -18.45 1.95 -3.46
N ASN A 126 -17.95 2.50 -2.37
CA ASN A 126 -18.48 3.75 -1.80
C ASN A 126 -18.25 4.95 -2.73
N ALA A 127 -17.13 4.98 -3.46
CA ALA A 127 -16.83 6.03 -4.44
C ALA A 127 -17.79 5.98 -5.65
N ASP A 128 -18.15 4.79 -6.13
CA ASP A 128 -19.08 4.60 -7.23
C ASP A 128 -20.53 5.01 -6.87
N GLU A 129 -20.93 4.87 -5.60
CA GLU A 129 -22.25 5.30 -5.12
C GLU A 129 -22.40 6.82 -4.99
N GLY A 130 -21.36 7.61 -5.28
CA GLY A 130 -21.40 9.07 -5.26
C GLY A 130 -21.61 9.67 -3.87
N LYS A 131 -21.48 8.88 -2.82
CA LYS A 131 -21.54 9.35 -1.44
C LYS A 131 -20.20 10.01 -1.09
N VAL A 132 -20.18 11.34 -1.11
CA VAL A 132 -19.07 12.11 -0.52
C VAL A 132 -19.19 11.98 1.00
N GLU A 133 -18.62 10.91 1.56
CA GLU A 133 -18.53 10.77 3.01
C GLU A 133 -17.55 11.81 3.56
N LYS A 134 -17.99 12.61 4.55
CA LYS A 134 -17.14 13.59 5.26
C LYS A 134 -15.98 12.93 6.04
N TYR A 135 -16.04 11.62 6.25
CA TYR A 135 -15.08 10.85 7.05
C TYR A 135 -14.78 9.51 6.35
N PHE A 136 -13.54 9.12 6.33
CA PHE A 136 -13.16 7.75 5.98
C PHE A 136 -13.63 6.80 7.07
N THR A 137 -14.35 5.75 6.70
CA THR A 137 -14.71 4.66 7.63
C THR A 137 -13.59 3.63 7.61
N GLY A 138 -12.76 3.60 8.65
CA GLY A 138 -11.57 2.77 8.75
C GLY A 138 -10.28 3.44 8.24
N VAL A 139 -9.14 2.89 8.62
CA VAL A 139 -7.81 3.41 8.24
C VAL A 139 -7.60 3.25 6.72
N PRO A 140 -7.20 4.30 5.98
CA PRO A 140 -6.81 4.16 4.57
C PRO A 140 -5.57 3.28 4.42
N THR A 141 -5.45 2.56 3.29
CA THR A 141 -4.31 1.65 3.03
C THR A 141 -2.95 2.35 3.05
N PRO A 142 -2.77 3.60 2.52
CA PRO A 142 -1.51 4.32 2.67
C PRO A 142 -1.13 4.60 4.13
N LEU A 143 -2.11 4.96 4.98
CA LEU A 143 -1.85 5.16 6.40
C LEU A 143 -1.50 3.84 7.10
N GLY A 144 -2.13 2.72 6.71
CA GLY A 144 -1.77 1.39 7.19
C GLY A 144 -0.32 1.03 6.86
N ALA A 145 0.13 1.34 5.64
CA ALA A 145 1.52 1.17 5.23
C ALA A 145 2.49 2.02 6.07
N ILE A 146 2.16 3.30 6.31
CA ILE A 146 2.95 4.19 7.17
C ILE A 146 3.04 3.64 8.60
N LEU A 147 1.95 3.13 9.16
CA LEU A 147 1.97 2.52 10.49
C LEU A 147 2.90 1.30 10.55
N LEU A 148 2.92 0.44 9.51
CA LEU A 148 3.88 -0.67 9.43
C LEU A 148 5.33 -0.16 9.34
N TRP A 149 5.60 0.91 8.61
CA TRP A 149 6.91 1.55 8.58
C TRP A 149 7.35 2.05 9.95
N ILE A 150 6.45 2.68 10.72
CA ILE A 150 6.73 3.12 12.08
C ILE A 150 7.06 1.93 12.97
N VAL A 151 6.29 0.84 12.91
CA VAL A 151 6.55 -0.39 13.65
C VAL A 151 7.92 -0.97 13.29
N TYR A 152 8.28 -1.01 12.01
CA TYR A 152 9.59 -1.45 11.56
C TYR A 152 10.73 -0.58 12.10
N LEU A 153 10.59 0.75 12.08
CA LEU A 153 11.59 1.67 12.63
C LEU A 153 11.78 1.47 14.14
N ILE A 154 10.69 1.23 14.88
CA ILE A 154 10.77 0.90 16.31
C ILE A 154 11.46 -0.45 16.51
N PHE A 155 11.18 -1.45 15.67
CA PHE A 155 11.87 -2.73 15.71
C PHE A 155 13.39 -2.58 15.55
N LEU A 156 13.86 -1.72 14.65
CA LEU A 156 15.29 -1.46 14.46
C LEU A 156 15.99 -0.88 15.70
N THR A 157 15.26 -0.26 16.62
CA THR A 157 15.82 0.21 17.89
C THR A 157 16.04 -0.90 18.92
N GLY A 158 15.55 -2.12 18.66
CA GLY A 158 15.62 -3.24 19.57
C GLY A 158 14.61 -3.23 20.74
N PHE A 159 13.68 -2.25 20.78
CA PHE A 159 12.68 -2.16 21.84
C PHE A 159 11.56 -3.19 21.72
N ILE A 160 11.29 -3.70 20.52
CA ILE A 160 10.21 -4.66 20.29
C ILE A 160 10.74 -5.91 19.61
N SER A 161 10.11 -7.06 19.92
CA SER A 161 10.43 -8.35 19.31
C SER A 161 9.69 -8.55 17.98
N GLU A 162 10.14 -9.55 17.20
CA GLU A 162 9.50 -10.00 15.96
C GLU A 162 8.03 -10.39 16.20
N THR A 163 7.75 -11.10 17.29
CA THR A 163 6.38 -11.49 17.67
C THR A 163 5.50 -10.26 17.91
N PHE A 164 6.06 -9.21 18.52
CA PHE A 164 5.33 -7.95 18.71
C PHE A 164 5.03 -7.25 17.37
N VAL A 165 5.97 -7.30 16.41
CA VAL A 165 5.74 -6.76 15.05
C VAL A 165 4.57 -7.49 14.38
N LEU A 166 4.51 -8.83 14.46
CA LEU A 166 3.38 -9.60 13.93
C LEU A 166 2.06 -9.22 14.60
N PHE A 167 2.06 -9.03 15.92
CA PHE A 167 0.87 -8.60 16.65
C PHE A 167 0.41 -7.19 16.20
N MET A 168 1.33 -6.25 16.02
CA MET A 168 1.01 -4.92 15.48
C MET A 168 0.46 -5.01 14.05
N MET A 169 0.98 -5.90 13.23
CA MET A 169 0.46 -6.13 11.88
C MET A 169 -0.99 -6.64 11.89
N ILE A 170 -1.36 -7.51 12.84
CA ILE A 170 -2.75 -7.94 13.04
C ILE A 170 -3.64 -6.75 13.46
N ILE A 171 -3.17 -5.94 14.41
CA ILE A 171 -3.91 -4.74 14.86
C ILE A 171 -4.14 -3.78 13.70
N ILE A 172 -3.11 -3.49 12.90
CA ILE A 172 -3.23 -2.59 11.75
C ILE A 172 -4.21 -3.17 10.72
N GLY A 173 -4.13 -4.48 10.42
CA GLY A 173 -5.10 -5.17 9.56
C GLY A 173 -6.54 -5.05 10.06
N TYR A 174 -6.76 -5.13 11.37
CA TYR A 174 -8.07 -4.86 11.98
C TYR A 174 -8.51 -3.40 11.80
N LEU A 175 -7.61 -2.45 12.02
CA LEU A 175 -7.89 -1.03 11.89
C LEU A 175 -8.26 -0.61 10.46
N LEU A 176 -7.69 -1.26 9.43
CA LEU A 176 -8.06 -1.04 8.03
C LEU A 176 -9.58 -1.25 7.79
N ASN A 177 -10.19 -2.19 8.53
CA ASN A 177 -11.60 -2.54 8.40
C ASN A 177 -12.48 -2.08 9.58
N SER A 178 -11.92 -1.28 10.48
CA SER A 178 -12.64 -0.74 11.64
C SER A 178 -13.68 0.31 11.22
N LYS A 179 -14.59 0.63 12.13
CA LYS A 179 -15.56 1.72 11.96
C LYS A 179 -15.04 3.06 12.47
N VAL A 180 -13.74 3.19 12.69
CA VAL A 180 -13.12 4.45 13.15
C VAL A 180 -13.28 5.50 12.05
N LYS A 181 -13.83 6.65 12.41
CA LYS A 181 -13.99 7.79 11.50
C LYS A 181 -12.70 8.60 11.47
N ILE A 182 -12.03 8.64 10.34
CA ILE A 182 -10.81 9.43 10.13
C ILE A 182 -11.18 10.65 9.28
N PRO A 183 -10.90 11.89 9.75
CA PRO A 183 -11.15 13.09 8.95
C PRO A 183 -10.31 13.06 7.67
N HIS A 184 -10.86 13.60 6.58
CA HIS A 184 -10.07 13.89 5.37
C HIS A 184 -9.02 14.95 5.71
N LEU A 185 -7.74 14.63 5.48
CA LEU A 185 -6.61 15.55 5.57
C LEU A 185 -6.49 16.37 4.29
#